data_d5ea59aeaee6b4ec0b8f9ee4e28e404d
#
_entry.id   d5ea59aeaee6b4ec0b8f9ee4e28e404d
#
_cell.length_a   1.000
_cell.length_b   1.000
_cell.length_c   1.000
_cell.angle_alpha   90.00
_cell.angle_beta   90.00
_cell.angle_gamma   90.00
#
_symmetry.space_group_name_H-M   'P 1'
#
loop_
_entity.id
_entity.type
_entity.pdbx_description
1 polymer ?
#
loop_
_entity_poly.entity_id
_entity_poly.type
_entity_poly.pdbx_seq_one_letter_code
_entity_poly.pdbx_strand_id
1 'polypeptide(L)'
;MTTDISRRKVLAMMGAVTAAGLLPVGFPAWAQQKAGLPLGGAKSFSFEGLISWARHLATQPYVAPVIAPELASILSEIDYDAFQDIRFDVEKSLWRNSAGAAPVAMFHRHQGARESVRLHMIENGEAREVLYDPSAFAYRGDIRSDDIPTDAGWAGFRVLYADDPARDWLAFMGSSYFRSAGPMNQYGLSARAVAIDTARADRREEFPRFTEFWLESLSGGGLRIYALLDGPSISGAVRIECDAPNDQDIVMNVSVHLFTRQAVARLGIAPLTSMFWFSETNRDEAADWRPEIHDSDGLALWTGSGERIWRPLDNSGHLRTSSFVDDNPRGFGLMQRDRQFASYEDDGVFYERRPDLWIEPVGDWGTGMVQLVEIPTDDEIFDNIVAYWTTDQEIPAGEEVQYDYRMHWMKAGMFGPAAVAGVVASRLGRAGMPGKARPKEGLKYAIDFEGGDLARYQTADGVVKPHITVRNAVVDNSYALRVVGTDRWRLVFDVYPDGVGPVDMRAFLAAGDKPLTETWIFQHRERDLG
;
A
#
# COMPACT_ATOMS: atom_id res chain seq x y z
N MET A 1 17.72 -27.49 0.79
CA MET A 1 16.41 -27.22 1.40
C MET A 1 16.05 -25.79 1.04
N THR A 2 15.22 -25.59 0.04
CA THR A 2 14.71 -24.27 -0.31
C THR A 2 13.79 -23.83 0.82
N THR A 3 14.22 -22.84 1.59
CA THR A 3 13.39 -22.21 2.61
C THR A 3 12.21 -21.55 1.90
N ASP A 4 11.06 -22.11 2.11
CA ASP A 4 9.79 -21.66 1.57
C ASP A 4 9.40 -20.35 2.26
N ILE A 5 9.77 -19.22 1.66
CA ILE A 5 9.35 -17.91 2.16
C ILE A 5 7.90 -17.74 1.74
N SER A 6 6.99 -18.07 2.67
CA SER A 6 5.57 -17.84 2.44
C SER A 6 5.29 -16.33 2.42
N ARG A 7 4.25 -15.91 1.71
CA ARG A 7 3.74 -14.53 1.68
C ARG A 7 3.64 -13.92 3.09
N ARG A 8 3.20 -14.70 4.08
CA ARG A 8 3.13 -14.29 5.49
C ARG A 8 4.48 -13.81 6.04
N LYS A 9 5.58 -14.48 5.70
CA LYS A 9 6.92 -14.09 6.19
C LYS A 9 7.45 -12.83 5.51
N VAL A 10 7.23 -12.66 4.20
CA VAL A 10 7.65 -11.45 3.46
C VAL A 10 6.86 -10.23 3.95
N LEU A 11 5.56 -10.38 4.16
CA LEU A 11 4.66 -9.31 4.59
C LEU A 11 4.88 -8.92 6.07
N ALA A 12 5.08 -9.89 6.97
CA ALA A 12 5.36 -9.63 8.38
C ALA A 12 6.65 -8.81 8.59
N MET A 13 7.67 -9.03 7.75
CA MET A 13 8.94 -8.32 7.86
C MET A 13 8.90 -6.89 7.33
N MET A 14 7.90 -6.55 6.51
CA MET A 14 7.71 -5.18 5.99
C MET A 14 6.80 -4.32 6.87
N GLY A 15 5.89 -4.91 7.61
CA GLY A 15 5.00 -4.20 8.54
C GLY A 15 5.72 -3.49 9.69
N ALA A 16 6.89 -4.00 10.07
CA ALA A 16 7.59 -3.61 11.28
C ALA A 16 8.63 -2.48 11.14
N VAL A 17 8.80 -1.85 9.97
CA VAL A 17 9.64 -0.65 9.83
C VAL A 17 8.83 0.61 10.20
N THR A 18 8.14 0.59 11.30
CA THR A 18 7.40 1.74 11.81
C THR A 18 8.12 2.38 13.00
N ALA A 19 8.51 3.60 12.77
CA ALA A 19 8.63 4.70 13.73
C ALA A 19 9.19 4.35 15.13
N ALA A 20 10.47 4.08 15.25
CA ALA A 20 11.15 4.47 16.47
C ALA A 20 11.32 6.00 16.46
N GLY A 21 10.47 6.72 17.19
CA GLY A 21 10.67 8.14 17.46
C GLY A 21 12.06 8.34 18.07
N LEU A 22 12.97 8.89 17.28
CA LEU A 22 14.36 9.09 17.68
C LEU A 22 14.44 10.29 18.62
N LEU A 23 14.71 10.05 19.89
CA LEU A 23 15.30 11.08 20.75
C LEU A 23 16.68 11.45 20.20
N PRO A 24 17.04 12.73 20.11
CA PRO A 24 18.34 13.14 19.60
C PRO A 24 19.42 12.79 20.62
N VAL A 25 20.19 11.76 20.35
CA VAL A 25 21.44 11.50 21.07
C VAL A 25 22.55 12.25 20.36
N GLY A 26 23.08 13.27 21.00
CA GLY A 26 24.20 14.05 20.48
C GLY A 26 25.42 13.19 20.15
N PHE A 27 25.89 13.30 18.92
CA PHE A 27 27.14 12.68 18.46
C PHE A 27 28.34 13.56 18.81
N PRO A 28 29.47 12.99 19.19
CA PRO A 28 30.72 13.77 19.30
C PRO A 28 31.18 14.23 17.91
N ALA A 29 31.52 15.51 17.81
CA ALA A 29 32.01 16.14 16.59
C ALA A 29 33.35 15.54 16.17
N TRP A 30 33.37 14.73 15.13
CA TRP A 30 34.53 14.34 14.37
C TRP A 30 34.57 15.21 13.09
N ALA A 31 35.22 16.32 13.15
CA ALA A 31 35.49 17.18 11.98
C ALA A 31 36.58 16.54 11.10
N GLN A 32 36.23 15.52 10.30
CA GLN A 32 36.94 15.18 9.07
C GLN A 32 35.86 15.10 7.99
N GLN A 33 36.09 15.79 6.89
CA GLN A 33 35.25 15.73 5.69
C GLN A 33 35.23 14.28 5.24
N LYS A 34 34.16 13.54 5.59
CA LYS A 34 34.01 12.15 5.22
C LYS A 34 33.79 12.08 3.72
N ALA A 35 34.57 11.26 3.03
CA ALA A 35 34.36 10.96 1.62
C ALA A 35 32.96 10.34 1.45
N GLY A 36 32.24 10.72 0.39
CA GLY A 36 30.98 10.09 0.01
C GLY A 36 31.17 8.60 -0.31
N LEU A 37 30.07 7.91 -0.64
CA LEU A 37 30.12 6.52 -1.08
C LEU A 37 31.00 6.35 -2.33
N PRO A 38 31.75 5.25 -2.47
CA PRO A 38 32.56 4.99 -3.64
C PRO A 38 31.67 4.76 -4.87
N LEU A 39 32.07 5.33 -6.00
CA LEU A 39 31.34 5.23 -7.26
C LEU A 39 32.14 4.45 -8.31
N GLY A 40 31.44 3.64 -9.07
CA GLY A 40 31.96 2.94 -10.23
C GLY A 40 32.23 3.85 -11.44
N GLY A 41 32.70 3.29 -12.52
CA GLY A 41 32.89 4.00 -13.79
C GLY A 41 31.58 4.50 -14.39
N ALA A 42 31.62 5.67 -15.04
CA ALA A 42 30.48 6.24 -15.73
C ALA A 42 30.07 5.38 -16.95
N LYS A 43 28.74 5.23 -17.13
CA LYS A 43 28.14 4.57 -18.29
C LYS A 43 26.96 5.41 -18.77
N SER A 44 26.77 5.51 -20.07
CA SER A 44 25.57 6.14 -20.62
C SER A 44 24.30 5.40 -20.16
N PHE A 45 23.26 6.14 -19.81
CA PHE A 45 21.96 5.60 -19.38
C PHE A 45 20.82 6.26 -20.14
N SER A 46 19.82 5.47 -20.52
CA SER A 46 18.53 5.94 -20.99
C SER A 46 17.41 4.98 -20.58
N PHE A 47 16.20 5.49 -20.40
CA PHE A 47 15.06 4.64 -20.06
C PHE A 47 14.70 3.68 -21.20
N GLU A 48 14.82 4.11 -22.46
CA GLU A 48 14.63 3.27 -23.64
C GLU A 48 15.63 2.10 -23.67
N GLY A 49 16.88 2.37 -23.24
CA GLY A 49 17.90 1.32 -23.07
C GLY A 49 17.50 0.31 -22.00
N LEU A 50 16.93 0.77 -20.88
CA LEU A 50 16.44 -0.09 -19.81
C LEU A 50 15.24 -0.93 -20.27
N ILE A 51 14.27 -0.33 -20.99
CA ILE A 51 13.15 -1.05 -21.60
C ILE A 51 13.64 -2.15 -22.53
N SER A 52 14.60 -1.82 -23.40
CA SER A 52 15.20 -2.79 -24.32
C SER A 52 15.92 -3.93 -23.60
N TRP A 53 16.59 -3.60 -22.47
CA TRP A 53 17.25 -4.61 -21.64
C TRP A 53 16.24 -5.52 -20.94
N ALA A 54 15.18 -4.96 -20.35
CA ALA A 54 14.10 -5.74 -19.74
C ALA A 54 13.44 -6.68 -20.77
N ARG A 55 13.13 -6.18 -21.98
CA ARG A 55 12.61 -7.01 -23.07
C ARG A 55 13.57 -8.15 -23.44
N HIS A 56 14.87 -7.88 -23.47
CA HIS A 56 15.87 -8.92 -23.73
C HIS A 56 15.88 -9.97 -22.61
N LEU A 57 15.83 -9.57 -21.33
CA LEU A 57 15.80 -10.49 -20.19
C LEU A 57 14.60 -11.44 -20.25
N ALA A 58 13.43 -10.98 -20.70
CA ALA A 58 12.27 -11.84 -20.87
C ALA A 58 12.49 -12.98 -21.87
N THR A 59 13.43 -12.84 -22.81
CA THR A 59 13.80 -13.92 -23.76
C THR A 59 14.77 -14.95 -23.19
N GLN A 60 15.34 -14.68 -21.99
CA GLN A 60 16.32 -15.54 -21.34
C GLN A 60 15.66 -16.32 -20.19
N PRO A 61 16.15 -17.52 -19.86
CA PRO A 61 15.74 -18.20 -18.64
C PRO A 61 16.02 -17.33 -17.41
N TYR A 62 15.07 -17.31 -16.46
CA TYR A 62 15.27 -16.62 -15.18
C TYR A 62 16.38 -17.29 -14.38
N VAL A 63 17.27 -16.50 -13.83
CA VAL A 63 18.33 -16.93 -12.92
C VAL A 63 18.07 -16.36 -11.54
N ALA A 64 17.69 -17.22 -10.60
CA ALA A 64 17.48 -16.80 -9.22
C ALA A 64 18.82 -16.34 -8.59
N PRO A 65 18.81 -15.27 -7.76
CA PRO A 65 20.01 -14.82 -7.07
C PRO A 65 20.52 -15.88 -6.10
N VAL A 66 21.83 -16.05 -6.06
CA VAL A 66 22.51 -16.95 -5.13
C VAL A 66 23.20 -16.11 -4.07
N ILE A 67 22.96 -16.41 -2.79
CA ILE A 67 23.63 -15.78 -1.66
C ILE A 67 24.73 -16.73 -1.20
N ALA A 68 25.96 -16.25 -1.08
CA ALA A 68 27.07 -17.05 -0.56
C ALA A 68 26.74 -17.58 0.85
N PRO A 69 27.06 -18.84 1.18
CA PRO A 69 26.67 -19.45 2.46
C PRO A 69 27.14 -18.65 3.68
N GLU A 70 28.35 -18.10 3.61
CA GLU A 70 28.93 -17.30 4.70
C GLU A 70 28.09 -16.04 4.95
N LEU A 71 27.73 -15.32 3.89
CA LEU A 71 26.87 -14.14 4.00
C LEU A 71 25.44 -14.53 4.43
N ALA A 72 24.92 -15.66 3.94
CA ALA A 72 23.61 -16.15 4.35
C ALA A 72 23.54 -16.44 5.84
N SER A 73 24.63 -16.94 6.45
CA SER A 73 24.75 -17.15 7.90
C SER A 73 24.69 -15.81 8.64
N ILE A 74 25.52 -14.85 8.25
CA ILE A 74 25.54 -13.50 8.88
C ILE A 74 24.16 -12.84 8.79
N LEU A 75 23.53 -12.84 7.61
CA LEU A 75 22.20 -12.23 7.44
C LEU A 75 21.10 -12.90 8.27
N SER A 76 21.26 -14.18 8.64
CA SER A 76 20.29 -14.87 9.51
C SER A 76 20.39 -14.45 10.98
N GLU A 77 21.51 -13.86 11.39
CA GLU A 77 21.74 -13.31 12.72
C GLU A 77 21.26 -11.85 12.85
N ILE A 78 21.06 -11.16 11.69
CA ILE A 78 20.49 -9.82 11.66
C ILE A 78 18.97 -9.95 11.60
N ASP A 79 18.35 -10.20 12.75
CA ASP A 79 16.91 -10.14 12.94
C ASP A 79 16.39 -8.70 12.99
N TYR A 80 15.15 -8.52 13.39
CA TYR A 80 14.54 -7.19 13.47
C TYR A 80 15.27 -6.27 14.45
N ASP A 81 15.58 -6.75 15.64
CA ASP A 81 16.20 -5.95 16.70
C ASP A 81 17.65 -5.59 16.34
N ALA A 82 18.42 -6.56 15.87
CA ALA A 82 19.79 -6.33 15.37
C ALA A 82 19.82 -5.35 14.19
N PHE A 83 18.82 -5.40 13.30
CA PHE A 83 18.71 -4.46 12.19
C PHE A 83 18.49 -3.02 12.66
N GLN A 84 17.74 -2.79 13.74
CA GLN A 84 17.55 -1.45 14.33
C GLN A 84 18.87 -0.86 14.88
N ASP A 85 19.82 -1.71 15.23
CA ASP A 85 21.13 -1.32 15.72
C ASP A 85 22.16 -1.03 14.61
N ILE A 86 21.80 -1.33 13.34
CA ILE A 86 22.63 -1.00 12.16
C ILE A 86 22.11 0.29 11.53
N ARG A 87 22.90 1.35 11.63
CA ARG A 87 22.50 2.69 11.17
C ARG A 87 23.41 3.21 10.07
N PHE A 88 22.79 3.62 8.96
CA PHE A 88 23.51 4.27 7.88
C PHE A 88 24.06 5.65 8.33
N ASP A 89 25.30 5.96 7.96
CA ASP A 89 25.89 7.29 8.18
C ASP A 89 25.28 8.29 7.19
N VAL A 90 24.35 9.11 7.66
CA VAL A 90 23.61 10.08 6.84
C VAL A 90 24.52 11.08 6.10
N GLU A 91 25.73 11.31 6.60
CA GLU A 91 26.72 12.19 5.92
C GLU A 91 27.30 11.55 4.65
N LYS A 92 27.13 10.21 4.49
CA LYS A 92 27.46 9.48 3.26
C LYS A 92 26.30 9.37 2.27
N SER A 93 25.13 9.97 2.55
CA SER A 93 23.98 9.96 1.64
C SER A 93 24.33 10.57 0.28
N LEU A 94 23.76 10.01 -0.78
CA LEU A 94 23.86 10.65 -2.10
C LEU A 94 23.23 12.05 -2.02
N TRP A 95 23.82 13.00 -2.72
CA TRP A 95 23.39 14.42 -2.80
C TRP A 95 23.24 15.13 -1.45
N ARG A 96 23.85 14.62 -0.37
CA ARG A 96 23.76 15.19 0.99
C ARG A 96 24.06 16.69 1.05
N ASN A 97 25.01 17.14 0.25
CA ASN A 97 25.48 18.54 0.21
C ASN A 97 25.03 19.28 -1.07
N SER A 98 24.12 18.71 -1.86
CA SER A 98 23.63 19.31 -3.09
C SER A 98 22.39 20.15 -2.79
N ALA A 99 22.47 21.46 -3.05
CA ALA A 99 21.36 22.36 -2.80
C ALA A 99 20.11 21.97 -3.59
N GLY A 100 18.97 21.84 -2.91
CA GLY A 100 17.68 21.51 -3.53
C GLY A 100 17.52 20.05 -3.94
N ALA A 101 18.42 19.16 -3.55
CA ALA A 101 18.28 17.72 -3.75
C ALA A 101 17.82 17.03 -2.46
N ALA A 102 17.02 15.97 -2.59
CA ALA A 102 16.69 15.09 -1.48
C ALA A 102 17.82 14.07 -1.25
N PRO A 103 18.40 13.97 -0.04
CA PRO A 103 19.45 13.00 0.22
C PRO A 103 18.93 11.58 0.16
N VAL A 104 19.73 10.64 -0.37
CA VAL A 104 19.37 9.22 -0.42
C VAL A 104 20.34 8.41 0.43
N ALA A 105 19.79 7.69 1.41
CA ALA A 105 20.48 6.77 2.30
C ALA A 105 20.19 5.32 1.92
N MET A 106 21.10 4.39 2.26
CA MET A 106 20.98 2.99 1.88
C MET A 106 20.54 2.12 3.03
N PHE A 107 19.86 1.01 2.72
CA PHE A 107 19.53 -0.03 3.68
C PHE A 107 20.57 -1.14 3.68
N HIS A 108 20.90 -1.61 4.90
CA HIS A 108 21.67 -2.83 5.10
C HIS A 108 20.82 -4.06 4.85
N ARG A 109 21.43 -5.13 4.35
CA ARG A 109 20.78 -6.44 4.23
C ARG A 109 20.57 -7.06 5.60
N HIS A 110 19.50 -7.81 5.74
CA HIS A 110 19.12 -8.49 6.99
C HIS A 110 18.28 -9.74 6.70
N GLN A 111 17.85 -10.46 7.72
CA GLN A 111 17.06 -11.68 7.60
C GLN A 111 15.83 -11.53 6.69
N GLY A 112 15.16 -10.38 6.72
CA GLY A 112 13.95 -10.09 5.95
C GLY A 112 14.22 -9.58 4.53
N ALA A 113 15.39 -8.98 4.28
CA ALA A 113 15.80 -8.45 2.97
C ALA A 113 17.17 -9.03 2.59
N ARG A 114 17.18 -10.31 2.25
CA ARG A 114 18.40 -11.11 2.04
C ARG A 114 19.05 -10.87 0.69
N GLU A 115 18.28 -10.48 -0.31
CA GLU A 115 18.76 -10.29 -1.69
C GLU A 115 19.25 -8.85 -1.85
N SER A 116 20.36 -8.70 -2.58
CA SER A 116 20.90 -7.37 -2.86
C SER A 116 20.24 -6.73 -4.07
N VAL A 117 20.28 -5.39 -4.10
CA VAL A 117 19.99 -4.57 -5.27
C VAL A 117 21.24 -3.79 -5.67
N ARG A 118 21.38 -3.50 -6.97
CA ARG A 118 22.40 -2.59 -7.46
C ARG A 118 21.81 -1.19 -7.55
N LEU A 119 22.57 -0.21 -7.07
CA LEU A 119 22.15 1.18 -7.07
C LEU A 119 23.10 1.99 -7.96
N HIS A 120 22.54 2.87 -8.78
CA HIS A 120 23.28 3.78 -9.64
C HIS A 120 22.80 5.20 -9.42
N MET A 121 23.72 6.14 -9.41
CA MET A 121 23.44 7.58 -9.39
C MET A 121 23.58 8.11 -10.82
N ILE A 122 22.58 8.87 -11.29
CA ILE A 122 22.61 9.53 -12.60
C ILE A 122 22.96 11.00 -12.42
N GLU A 123 23.98 11.45 -13.16
CA GLU A 123 24.32 12.86 -13.31
C GLU A 123 24.64 13.16 -14.77
N ASN A 124 24.02 14.19 -15.34
CA ASN A 124 24.24 14.63 -16.73
C ASN A 124 24.07 13.49 -17.78
N GLY A 125 23.11 12.57 -17.57
CA GLY A 125 22.84 11.44 -18.46
C GLY A 125 23.83 10.27 -18.36
N GLU A 126 24.77 10.33 -17.41
CA GLU A 126 25.68 9.23 -17.10
C GLU A 126 25.30 8.58 -15.76
N ALA A 127 25.25 7.27 -15.72
CA ALA A 127 25.04 6.47 -14.53
C ALA A 127 26.36 5.95 -13.96
N ARG A 128 26.52 6.03 -12.64
CA ARG A 128 27.64 5.44 -11.90
C ARG A 128 27.08 4.53 -10.82
N GLU A 129 27.58 3.31 -10.75
CA GLU A 129 27.21 2.38 -9.68
C GLU A 129 27.68 2.89 -8.33
N VAL A 130 26.77 2.88 -7.35
CA VAL A 130 27.07 3.18 -5.94
C VAL A 130 27.58 1.89 -5.31
N LEU A 131 28.89 1.79 -5.18
CA LEU A 131 29.52 0.58 -4.67
C LEU A 131 29.26 0.40 -3.18
N TYR A 132 29.03 -0.86 -2.78
CA TYR A 132 28.80 -1.18 -1.37
C TYR A 132 30.04 -0.90 -0.52
N ASP A 133 29.82 -0.31 0.63
CA ASP A 133 30.86 0.00 1.63
C ASP A 133 30.28 -0.30 3.02
N PRO A 134 30.71 -1.38 3.70
CA PRO A 134 30.21 -1.69 5.06
C PRO A 134 30.53 -0.59 6.06
N SER A 135 31.59 0.22 5.83
CA SER A 135 31.91 1.38 6.68
C SER A 135 30.89 2.53 6.56
N ALA A 136 29.93 2.42 5.65
CA ALA A 136 28.81 3.36 5.58
C ALA A 136 27.79 3.16 6.70
N PHE A 137 27.91 2.10 7.48
CA PHE A 137 27.04 1.83 8.60
C PHE A 137 27.78 1.88 9.93
N ALA A 138 27.09 2.38 10.94
CA ALA A 138 27.46 2.22 12.34
C ALA A 138 26.74 0.98 12.88
N TYR A 139 27.51 0.04 13.38
CA TYR A 139 27.03 -1.20 13.96
C TYR A 139 27.04 -1.09 15.48
N ARG A 140 25.98 -1.57 16.13
CA ARG A 140 25.89 -1.70 17.58
C ARG A 140 25.60 -3.17 17.92
N GLY A 141 25.94 -3.60 19.12
CA GLY A 141 25.82 -5.00 19.51
C GLY A 141 27.00 -5.85 19.06
N ASP A 142 26.74 -7.12 18.73
CA ASP A 142 27.78 -8.12 18.47
C ASP A 142 28.30 -8.12 17.02
N ILE A 143 27.56 -7.53 16.07
CA ILE A 143 27.93 -7.47 14.65
C ILE A 143 28.86 -6.28 14.41
N ARG A 144 29.94 -6.50 13.67
CA ARG A 144 30.92 -5.47 13.32
C ARG A 144 31.01 -5.29 11.81
N SER A 145 31.43 -4.10 11.35
CA SER A 145 31.67 -3.83 9.94
C SER A 145 32.65 -4.82 9.29
N ASP A 146 33.63 -5.27 10.04
CA ASP A 146 34.68 -6.19 9.55
C ASP A 146 34.16 -7.62 9.33
N ASP A 147 33.01 -7.97 9.92
CA ASP A 147 32.34 -9.25 9.76
C ASP A 147 31.52 -9.28 8.43
N ILE A 148 31.24 -8.11 7.84
CA ILE A 148 30.42 -8.00 6.64
C ILE A 148 31.29 -7.97 5.40
N PRO A 149 31.09 -8.89 4.44
CA PRO A 149 31.84 -8.87 3.18
C PRO A 149 31.67 -7.55 2.41
N THR A 150 32.76 -7.08 1.77
CA THR A 150 32.77 -5.83 1.00
C THR A 150 31.90 -5.89 -0.27
N ASP A 151 31.43 -7.04 -0.66
CA ASP A 151 30.53 -7.32 -1.78
C ASP A 151 29.10 -7.71 -1.30
N ALA A 152 28.79 -7.52 -0.03
CA ALA A 152 27.48 -7.86 0.53
C ALA A 152 26.33 -7.17 -0.22
N GLY A 153 26.51 -5.95 -0.72
CA GLY A 153 25.51 -5.20 -1.47
C GLY A 153 24.41 -4.57 -0.60
N TRP A 154 23.61 -3.73 -1.21
CA TRP A 154 22.54 -2.96 -0.56
C TRP A 154 21.23 -3.76 -0.53
N ALA A 155 20.40 -3.60 0.51
CA ALA A 155 19.04 -4.13 0.53
C ALA A 155 18.03 -3.24 -0.22
N GLY A 156 18.37 -1.98 -0.38
CA GLY A 156 17.51 -0.95 -0.93
C GLY A 156 17.97 0.44 -0.51
N PHE A 157 17.05 1.40 -0.59
CA PHE A 157 17.34 2.79 -0.25
C PHE A 157 16.12 3.50 0.34
N ARG A 158 16.39 4.64 0.98
CA ARG A 158 15.38 5.58 1.48
C ARG A 158 15.74 7.01 1.12
N VAL A 159 14.73 7.83 0.90
CA VAL A 159 14.87 9.24 0.55
C VAL A 159 14.57 10.08 1.79
N LEU A 160 15.53 10.89 2.19
CA LEU A 160 15.47 11.69 3.40
C LEU A 160 14.85 13.05 3.10
N TYR A 161 14.25 13.68 4.10
CA TYR A 161 13.92 15.10 4.00
C TYR A 161 15.20 15.93 3.94
N ALA A 162 15.25 16.89 3.02
CA ALA A 162 16.45 17.73 2.84
C ALA A 162 16.73 18.62 4.06
N ASP A 163 15.68 19.08 4.74
CA ASP A 163 15.74 19.93 5.93
C ASP A 163 15.85 19.14 7.25
N ASP A 164 15.49 17.85 7.24
CA ASP A 164 15.58 16.96 8.41
C ASP A 164 16.03 15.54 8.01
N PRO A 165 17.32 15.30 7.84
CA PRO A 165 17.85 13.99 7.41
C PRO A 165 17.66 12.85 8.44
N ALA A 166 17.12 13.13 9.61
CA ALA A 166 16.71 12.10 10.56
C ALA A 166 15.41 11.40 10.14
N ARG A 167 14.63 12.03 9.24
CA ARG A 167 13.37 11.50 8.72
C ARG A 167 13.50 11.14 7.24
N ASP A 168 12.79 10.10 6.85
CA ASP A 168 12.64 9.70 5.46
C ASP A 168 11.15 9.73 5.06
N TRP A 169 10.90 9.96 3.79
CA TRP A 169 9.53 10.03 3.24
C TRP A 169 9.23 8.98 2.19
N LEU A 170 10.26 8.27 1.70
CA LEU A 170 10.13 7.22 0.69
C LEU A 170 11.17 6.13 0.94
N ALA A 171 10.75 4.87 0.85
CA ALA A 171 11.61 3.70 1.06
C ALA A 171 11.33 2.60 0.04
N PHE A 172 12.40 2.01 -0.50
CA PHE A 172 12.39 0.84 -1.37
C PHE A 172 13.21 -0.27 -0.73
N MET A 173 12.58 -1.39 -0.38
CA MET A 173 13.25 -2.53 0.20
C MET A 173 12.42 -3.80 0.03
N GLY A 174 13.08 -4.88 -0.35
CA GLY A 174 12.48 -6.22 -0.48
C GLY A 174 11.59 -6.39 -1.72
N SER A 175 11.80 -7.43 -2.48
CA SER A 175 11.09 -7.73 -3.73
C SER A 175 10.88 -6.47 -4.60
N SER A 176 9.63 -6.11 -4.90
CA SER A 176 9.29 -4.89 -5.62
C SER A 176 8.44 -3.92 -4.78
N TYR A 177 8.58 -3.98 -3.45
CA TYR A 177 7.85 -3.13 -2.53
C TYR A 177 8.49 -1.76 -2.34
N PHE A 178 7.62 -0.76 -2.19
CA PHE A 178 8.01 0.57 -1.75
C PHE A 178 6.86 1.23 -0.97
N ARG A 179 7.20 2.19 -0.15
CA ARG A 179 6.23 2.92 0.68
C ARG A 179 6.64 4.36 0.88
N SER A 180 5.65 5.23 1.06
CA SER A 180 5.87 6.59 1.48
C SER A 180 5.25 6.85 2.86
N ALA A 181 5.92 7.67 3.66
CA ALA A 181 5.40 8.13 4.94
C ALA A 181 4.25 9.15 4.79
N GLY A 182 3.99 9.60 3.57
CA GLY A 182 2.97 10.61 3.31
C GLY A 182 3.23 11.94 4.03
N PRO A 183 2.33 12.90 3.91
CA PRO A 183 2.52 14.23 4.51
C PRO A 183 2.46 14.24 6.04
N MET A 184 1.92 13.19 6.68
CA MET A 184 1.87 13.08 8.14
C MET A 184 3.08 12.36 8.75
N ASN A 185 4.07 12.03 7.93
CA ASN A 185 5.31 11.37 8.32
C ASN A 185 5.08 10.09 9.12
N GLN A 186 4.13 9.26 8.66
CA GLN A 186 3.83 7.97 9.25
C GLN A 186 3.67 6.92 8.16
N TYR A 187 4.49 5.86 8.22
CA TYR A 187 4.34 4.73 7.32
C TYR A 187 3.10 3.89 7.69
N GLY A 188 2.44 3.37 6.68
CA GLY A 188 1.33 2.43 6.78
C GLY A 188 1.41 1.44 5.63
N LEU A 189 0.43 1.48 4.74
CA LEU A 189 0.37 0.62 3.57
C LEU A 189 1.59 0.74 2.64
N SER A 190 1.74 -0.22 1.76
CA SER A 190 2.82 -0.31 0.77
C SER A 190 2.26 -0.39 -0.64
N ALA A 191 3.08 -0.03 -1.63
CA ALA A 191 2.86 -0.31 -3.04
C ALA A 191 3.85 -1.37 -3.54
N ARG A 192 3.52 -1.99 -4.67
CA ARG A 192 4.37 -2.95 -5.39
C ARG A 192 4.44 -2.57 -6.86
N ALA A 193 5.51 -3.00 -7.56
CA ALA A 193 5.57 -2.82 -9.01
C ALA A 193 4.49 -3.64 -9.73
N VAL A 194 4.34 -4.91 -9.35
CA VAL A 194 3.36 -5.85 -9.91
C VAL A 194 2.92 -6.87 -8.86
N ALA A 195 1.76 -7.49 -9.09
CA ALA A 195 1.30 -8.67 -8.37
C ALA A 195 1.03 -9.79 -9.39
N ILE A 196 1.52 -10.99 -9.12
CA ILE A 196 1.34 -12.13 -10.02
C ILE A 196 0.71 -13.29 -9.27
N ASP A 197 -0.45 -13.73 -9.78
CA ASP A 197 -1.21 -14.87 -9.27
C ASP A 197 -1.55 -14.76 -7.77
N THR A 198 -1.75 -13.53 -7.28
CA THR A 198 -2.08 -13.25 -5.87
C THR A 198 -3.34 -13.98 -5.45
N ALA A 199 -3.27 -14.72 -4.34
CA ALA A 199 -4.37 -15.43 -3.71
C ALA A 199 -5.13 -16.42 -4.64
N ARG A 200 -4.48 -16.96 -5.64
CA ARG A 200 -5.03 -18.06 -6.45
C ARG A 200 -4.88 -19.38 -5.71
N ALA A 201 -5.91 -20.23 -5.79
CA ALA A 201 -5.89 -21.55 -5.16
C ALA A 201 -5.08 -22.59 -5.98
N ASP A 202 -4.99 -22.38 -7.29
CA ASP A 202 -4.39 -23.32 -8.26
C ASP A 202 -2.93 -23.01 -8.60
N ARG A 203 -2.43 -21.85 -8.18
CA ARG A 203 -1.07 -21.39 -8.46
C ARG A 203 -0.45 -20.72 -7.25
N ARG A 204 0.89 -20.78 -7.18
CA ARG A 204 1.64 -20.04 -6.17
C ARG A 204 1.82 -18.59 -6.63
N GLU A 205 1.63 -17.64 -5.72
CA GLU A 205 1.95 -16.23 -5.95
C GLU A 205 3.44 -16.07 -6.25
N GLU A 206 3.76 -15.29 -7.28
CA GLU A 206 5.13 -14.92 -7.64
C GLU A 206 5.42 -13.48 -7.18
N PHE A 207 6.64 -13.25 -6.71
CA PHE A 207 7.14 -11.95 -6.27
C PHE A 207 8.33 -11.53 -7.14
N PRO A 208 8.10 -10.94 -8.33
CA PRO A 208 9.17 -10.32 -9.09
C PRO A 208 9.84 -9.24 -8.26
N ARG A 209 11.13 -9.08 -8.42
CA ARG A 209 11.93 -8.20 -7.58
C ARG A 209 12.58 -7.09 -8.40
N PHE A 210 12.75 -5.95 -7.78
CA PHE A 210 13.68 -4.96 -8.27
C PHE A 210 15.10 -5.48 -8.08
N THR A 211 15.88 -5.49 -9.16
CA THR A 211 17.26 -5.97 -9.15
C THR A 211 18.27 -4.83 -9.22
N GLU A 212 17.92 -3.77 -9.93
CA GLU A 212 18.74 -2.59 -10.10
C GLU A 212 17.90 -1.31 -10.08
N PHE A 213 18.48 -0.23 -9.57
CA PHE A 213 17.89 1.11 -9.58
C PHE A 213 18.86 2.13 -10.14
N TRP A 214 18.34 3.11 -10.85
CA TRP A 214 19.04 4.31 -11.29
C TRP A 214 18.28 5.52 -10.73
N LEU A 215 18.99 6.33 -9.95
CA LEU A 215 18.43 7.43 -9.20
C LEU A 215 18.94 8.75 -9.79
N GLU A 216 18.04 9.66 -10.08
CA GLU A 216 18.33 10.99 -10.63
C GLU A 216 17.64 12.05 -9.76
N SER A 217 18.44 12.95 -9.18
CA SER A 217 17.91 14.07 -8.41
C SER A 217 17.25 15.09 -9.33
N LEU A 218 16.03 15.50 -8.98
CA LEU A 218 15.29 16.54 -9.69
C LEU A 218 15.40 17.88 -8.96
N SER A 219 15.21 18.96 -9.70
CA SER A 219 15.15 20.29 -9.12
C SER A 219 13.98 20.40 -8.13
N GLY A 220 14.20 21.08 -7.00
CA GLY A 220 13.17 21.29 -6.00
C GLY A 220 12.99 20.15 -4.99
N GLY A 221 13.91 19.16 -4.97
CA GLY A 221 13.89 18.06 -3.99
C GLY A 221 13.08 16.84 -4.41
N GLY A 222 12.63 16.78 -5.66
CA GLY A 222 12.06 15.57 -6.25
C GLY A 222 13.12 14.53 -6.62
N LEU A 223 12.67 13.32 -6.93
CA LEU A 223 13.53 12.21 -7.34
C LEU A 223 12.93 11.45 -8.50
N ARG A 224 13.72 11.15 -9.52
CA ARG A 224 13.36 10.20 -10.56
C ARG A 224 14.09 8.88 -10.31
N ILE A 225 13.32 7.79 -10.31
CA ILE A 225 13.77 6.43 -10.04
C ILE A 225 13.47 5.61 -11.27
N TYR A 226 14.48 4.95 -11.80
CA TYR A 226 14.29 3.89 -12.78
C TYR A 226 14.66 2.58 -12.13
N ALA A 227 13.88 1.53 -12.38
CA ALA A 227 14.08 0.23 -11.77
C ALA A 227 13.97 -0.89 -12.80
N LEU A 228 14.89 -1.85 -12.72
CA LEU A 228 14.79 -3.11 -13.43
C LEU A 228 14.08 -4.14 -12.55
N LEU A 229 12.97 -4.65 -13.06
CA LEU A 229 12.20 -5.73 -12.44
C LEU A 229 12.56 -7.06 -13.11
N ASP A 230 12.75 -8.12 -12.34
CA ASP A 230 12.96 -9.48 -12.86
C ASP A 230 12.33 -10.55 -11.96
N GLY A 231 11.81 -11.60 -12.59
CA GLY A 231 11.16 -12.73 -11.95
C GLY A 231 11.00 -13.93 -12.88
N PRO A 232 10.58 -15.08 -12.39
CA PRO A 232 10.41 -16.29 -13.19
C PRO A 232 9.53 -16.12 -14.43
N SER A 233 8.39 -15.41 -14.31
CA SER A 233 7.43 -15.27 -15.40
C SER A 233 7.47 -13.92 -16.10
N ILE A 234 8.18 -12.92 -15.55
CA ILE A 234 8.14 -11.55 -16.07
C ILE A 234 9.46 -10.81 -15.83
N SER A 235 9.80 -9.90 -16.74
CA SER A 235 10.76 -8.82 -16.49
C SER A 235 10.13 -7.47 -16.80
N GLY A 236 10.75 -6.37 -16.35
CA GLY A 236 10.16 -5.05 -16.60
C GLY A 236 11.11 -3.90 -16.35
N ALA A 237 10.78 -2.77 -16.97
CA ALA A 237 11.39 -1.48 -16.71
C ALA A 237 10.33 -0.55 -16.10
N VAL A 238 10.65 0.04 -14.96
CA VAL A 238 9.76 0.93 -14.23
C VAL A 238 10.43 2.29 -14.09
N ARG A 239 9.68 3.34 -14.36
CA ARG A 239 10.07 4.73 -14.07
C ARG A 239 9.08 5.31 -13.07
N ILE A 240 9.59 5.88 -11.99
CA ILE A 240 8.82 6.58 -10.97
C ILE A 240 9.42 7.98 -10.83
N GLU A 241 8.62 8.98 -11.08
CA GLU A 241 9.00 10.38 -10.87
C GLU A 241 8.22 10.91 -9.69
N CYS A 242 8.94 11.20 -8.60
CA CYS A 242 8.38 11.65 -7.34
C CYS A 242 8.55 13.15 -7.23
N ASP A 243 7.46 13.87 -7.01
CA ASP A 243 7.52 15.26 -6.58
C ASP A 243 8.09 15.36 -5.16
N ALA A 244 8.66 16.51 -4.83
CA ALA A 244 9.07 16.77 -3.45
C ALA A 244 7.86 16.72 -2.52
N PRO A 245 8.00 16.19 -1.29
CA PRO A 245 6.92 16.16 -0.32
C PRO A 245 6.34 17.55 -0.05
N ASN A 246 5.02 17.62 0.07
CA ASN A 246 4.30 18.80 0.50
C ASN A 246 3.30 18.44 1.62
N ASP A 247 2.60 19.43 2.18
CA ASP A 247 1.71 19.24 3.34
C ASP A 247 0.40 18.51 3.01
N GLN A 248 0.10 18.24 1.74
CA GLN A 248 -1.16 17.63 1.31
C GLN A 248 -0.96 16.21 0.79
N ASP A 249 0.06 16.02 -0.06
CA ASP A 249 0.32 14.75 -0.72
C ASP A 249 1.77 14.59 -1.14
N ILE A 250 2.12 13.36 -1.53
CA ILE A 250 3.33 13.02 -2.26
C ILE A 250 2.87 12.33 -3.55
N VAL A 251 3.07 12.99 -4.68
CA VAL A 251 2.64 12.48 -5.98
C VAL A 251 3.80 11.77 -6.67
N MET A 252 3.51 10.59 -7.23
CA MET A 252 4.44 9.80 -8.01
C MET A 252 3.84 9.50 -9.39
N ASN A 253 4.49 9.93 -10.46
CA ASN A 253 4.14 9.54 -11.82
C ASN A 253 4.87 8.25 -12.15
N VAL A 254 4.12 7.19 -12.45
CA VAL A 254 4.65 5.84 -12.67
C VAL A 254 4.40 5.40 -14.11
N SER A 255 5.44 4.88 -14.76
CA SER A 255 5.38 4.21 -16.05
C SER A 255 5.97 2.82 -15.92
N VAL A 256 5.20 1.80 -16.28
CA VAL A 256 5.57 0.39 -16.14
C VAL A 256 5.54 -0.29 -17.51
N HIS A 257 6.67 -0.84 -17.94
CA HIS A 257 6.81 -1.66 -19.14
C HIS A 257 7.17 -3.08 -18.71
N LEU A 258 6.30 -4.03 -18.97
CA LEU A 258 6.43 -5.42 -18.55
C LEU A 258 6.53 -6.34 -19.77
N PHE A 259 7.35 -7.36 -19.67
CA PHE A 259 7.60 -8.34 -20.71
C PHE A 259 7.43 -9.75 -20.12
N THR A 260 6.46 -10.51 -20.64
CA THR A 260 6.18 -11.85 -20.14
C THR A 260 7.19 -12.86 -20.65
N ARG A 261 7.88 -13.56 -19.74
CA ARG A 261 8.76 -14.70 -20.03
C ARG A 261 7.95 -15.99 -20.14
N GLN A 262 6.91 -16.10 -19.33
CA GLN A 262 5.94 -17.19 -19.33
C GLN A 262 4.53 -16.63 -19.33
N ALA A 263 3.52 -17.46 -19.61
CA ALA A 263 2.14 -17.05 -19.50
C ALA A 263 1.79 -16.68 -18.04
N VAL A 264 1.15 -15.54 -17.85
CA VAL A 264 0.73 -15.00 -16.56
C VAL A 264 -0.79 -15.06 -16.46
N ALA A 265 -1.31 -15.88 -15.57
CA ALA A 265 -2.74 -16.11 -15.47
C ALA A 265 -3.48 -14.93 -14.82
N ARG A 266 -2.81 -14.20 -13.92
CA ARG A 266 -3.36 -12.98 -13.32
C ARG A 266 -2.22 -11.99 -13.07
N LEU A 267 -2.24 -10.89 -13.82
CA LEU A 267 -1.31 -9.77 -13.65
C LEU A 267 -2.01 -8.61 -12.94
N GLY A 268 -1.58 -8.30 -11.72
CA GLY A 268 -2.06 -7.16 -10.97
C GLY A 268 -1.18 -5.93 -11.22
N ILE A 269 -1.82 -4.85 -11.66
CA ILE A 269 -1.21 -3.55 -11.95
C ILE A 269 -1.48 -2.59 -10.79
N ALA A 270 -0.51 -1.73 -10.48
CA ALA A 270 -0.54 -0.79 -9.36
C ALA A 270 -0.99 -1.43 -8.04
N PRO A 271 -0.38 -2.52 -7.59
CA PRO A 271 -0.83 -3.22 -6.40
C PRO A 271 -0.56 -2.40 -5.14
N LEU A 272 -1.56 -2.36 -4.27
CA LEU A 272 -1.53 -1.77 -2.93
C LEU A 272 -1.59 -2.91 -1.91
N THR A 273 -0.81 -2.81 -0.85
CA THR A 273 -0.78 -3.81 0.22
C THR A 273 -0.95 -3.11 1.56
N SER A 274 -1.88 -3.57 2.40
CA SER A 274 -2.22 -2.95 3.67
C SER A 274 -2.52 -3.99 4.75
N MET A 275 -2.69 -3.51 5.97
CA MET A 275 -3.10 -4.32 7.12
C MET A 275 -4.49 -3.88 7.59
N PHE A 276 -5.34 -4.86 7.88
CA PHE A 276 -6.63 -4.68 8.54
C PHE A 276 -6.88 -5.85 9.49
N TRP A 277 -6.96 -5.58 10.77
CA TRP A 277 -7.29 -6.59 11.78
C TRP A 277 -8.75 -6.47 12.20
N PHE A 278 -9.16 -5.36 12.79
CA PHE A 278 -10.56 -5.06 13.12
C PHE A 278 -10.85 -3.55 13.17
N SER A 279 -12.13 -3.20 13.00
CA SER A 279 -12.69 -1.85 13.10
C SER A 279 -14.05 -1.88 13.80
N GLU A 280 -14.78 -0.76 13.76
CA GLU A 280 -16.14 -0.66 14.30
C GLU A 280 -17.17 -1.60 13.63
N THR A 281 -16.86 -2.19 12.47
CA THR A 281 -17.72 -3.17 11.78
C THR A 281 -17.60 -4.59 12.33
N ASN A 282 -16.50 -4.92 12.99
CA ASN A 282 -16.21 -6.27 13.48
C ASN A 282 -15.56 -6.27 14.87
N ARG A 283 -16.02 -5.38 15.75
CA ARG A 283 -15.50 -5.21 17.13
C ARG A 283 -15.62 -6.44 18.02
N ASP A 284 -16.49 -7.36 17.72
CA ASP A 284 -16.62 -8.64 18.40
C ASP A 284 -15.40 -9.56 18.23
N GLU A 285 -14.51 -9.22 17.30
CA GLU A 285 -13.22 -9.88 17.07
C GLU A 285 -12.05 -9.23 17.80
N ALA A 286 -12.28 -8.05 18.36
CA ALA A 286 -11.24 -7.30 19.05
C ALA A 286 -10.68 -8.09 20.25
N ALA A 287 -9.51 -8.71 20.06
CA ALA A 287 -8.76 -9.36 21.13
C ALA A 287 -7.78 -8.38 21.82
N ASP A 288 -7.80 -7.11 21.41
CA ASP A 288 -6.92 -6.05 21.90
C ASP A 288 -7.74 -4.96 22.62
N TRP A 289 -7.07 -4.14 23.42
CA TRP A 289 -7.70 -3.06 24.18
C TRP A 289 -8.01 -1.84 23.30
N ARG A 290 -7.28 -1.64 22.19
CA ARG A 290 -7.49 -0.56 21.23
C ARG A 290 -8.84 -0.72 20.53
N PRO A 291 -9.55 0.38 20.23
CA PRO A 291 -10.86 0.30 19.56
C PRO A 291 -10.79 -0.28 18.15
N GLU A 292 -9.75 0.07 17.38
CA GLU A 292 -9.54 -0.34 16.00
C GLU A 292 -8.05 -0.52 15.71
N ILE A 293 -7.72 -1.44 14.82
CA ILE A 293 -6.34 -1.68 14.37
C ILE A 293 -6.32 -1.95 12.86
N HIS A 294 -5.92 -0.96 12.09
CA HIS A 294 -5.78 -1.07 10.62
C HIS A 294 -4.97 0.07 10.01
N ASP A 295 -4.25 -0.21 8.92
CA ASP A 295 -3.54 0.78 8.10
C ASP A 295 -4.46 1.46 7.10
N SER A 296 -5.50 0.74 6.69
CA SER A 296 -6.54 1.22 5.78
C SER A 296 -7.89 0.71 6.26
N ASP A 297 -8.90 1.53 6.14
CA ASP A 297 -10.28 1.35 6.57
C ASP A 297 -11.14 0.74 5.44
N GLY A 298 -10.85 1.10 4.20
CA GLY A 298 -11.62 0.63 3.07
C GLY A 298 -10.98 0.84 1.70
N LEU A 299 -11.56 0.18 0.72
CA LEU A 299 -11.28 0.38 -0.70
C LEU A 299 -12.25 1.42 -1.26
N ALA A 300 -11.72 2.52 -1.79
CA ALA A 300 -12.46 3.51 -2.57
C ALA A 300 -12.29 3.24 -4.06
N LEU A 301 -13.36 3.38 -4.84
CA LEU A 301 -13.37 3.25 -6.30
C LEU A 301 -14.06 4.46 -6.92
N TRP A 302 -13.53 4.93 -8.05
CA TRP A 302 -14.20 5.86 -8.94
C TRP A 302 -14.26 5.24 -10.33
N THR A 303 -15.44 4.74 -10.69
CA THR A 303 -15.64 3.95 -11.90
C THR A 303 -15.57 4.81 -13.16
N GLY A 304 -15.32 4.18 -14.30
CA GLY A 304 -15.41 4.82 -15.62
C GLY A 304 -16.78 5.45 -15.88
N SER A 305 -17.87 4.84 -15.42
CA SER A 305 -19.23 5.39 -15.49
C SER A 305 -19.47 6.60 -14.57
N GLY A 306 -18.55 6.87 -13.63
CA GLY A 306 -18.62 8.00 -12.71
C GLY A 306 -19.20 7.68 -11.33
N GLU A 307 -19.56 6.45 -11.06
CA GLU A 307 -19.99 6.03 -9.73
C GLU A 307 -18.80 6.04 -8.76
N ARG A 308 -19.04 6.48 -7.52
CA ARG A 308 -18.10 6.37 -6.42
C ARG A 308 -18.55 5.29 -5.47
N ILE A 309 -17.67 4.36 -5.18
CA ILE A 309 -17.94 3.20 -4.33
C ILE A 309 -17.00 3.24 -3.12
N TRP A 310 -17.56 2.91 -1.98
CA TRP A 310 -16.83 2.62 -0.76
C TRP A 310 -17.08 1.19 -0.31
N ARG A 311 -16.02 0.42 -0.16
CA ARG A 311 -16.04 -0.96 0.32
C ARG A 311 -15.20 -1.03 1.60
N PRO A 312 -15.83 -0.99 2.79
CA PRO A 312 -15.11 -1.22 4.06
C PRO A 312 -14.33 -2.52 4.01
N LEU A 313 -13.13 -2.55 4.56
CA LEU A 313 -12.36 -3.78 4.71
C LEU A 313 -12.99 -4.69 5.76
N ASP A 314 -12.67 -5.98 5.68
CA ASP A 314 -13.15 -6.98 6.59
C ASP A 314 -12.10 -8.08 6.77
N ASN A 315 -11.94 -8.55 8.00
CA ASN A 315 -11.12 -9.70 8.35
C ASN A 315 -12.02 -10.90 8.54
N SER A 316 -12.60 -11.37 7.44
CA SER A 316 -13.43 -12.60 7.47
C SER A 316 -12.54 -13.82 7.71
N GLY A 317 -12.98 -14.80 8.49
CA GLY A 317 -12.18 -16.01 8.79
C GLY A 317 -11.70 -16.83 7.58
N HIS A 318 -11.94 -16.36 6.35
CA HIS A 318 -11.59 -17.03 5.10
C HIS A 318 -10.90 -16.07 4.11
N LEU A 319 -10.01 -16.62 3.28
CA LEU A 319 -9.47 -15.91 2.12
C LEU A 319 -10.62 -15.50 1.19
N ARG A 320 -10.72 -14.20 0.91
CA ARG A 320 -11.73 -13.63 0.02
C ARG A 320 -11.09 -12.79 -1.07
N THR A 321 -11.60 -12.92 -2.29
CA THR A 321 -11.28 -12.03 -3.40
C THR A 321 -12.58 -11.44 -3.94
N SER A 322 -12.72 -10.12 -3.83
CA SER A 322 -13.84 -9.35 -4.39
C SER A 322 -13.39 -8.69 -5.69
N SER A 323 -14.19 -8.79 -6.74
CA SER A 323 -13.88 -8.23 -8.07
C SER A 323 -14.89 -7.16 -8.45
N PHE A 324 -14.42 -5.97 -8.77
CA PHE A 324 -15.21 -4.82 -9.23
C PHE A 324 -14.91 -4.56 -10.69
N VAL A 325 -15.76 -5.14 -11.57
CA VAL A 325 -15.61 -5.01 -13.03
C VAL A 325 -15.88 -3.59 -13.45
N ASP A 326 -15.04 -3.04 -14.32
CA ASP A 326 -15.14 -1.68 -14.83
C ASP A 326 -14.53 -1.56 -16.22
N ASP A 327 -14.80 -0.44 -16.87
CA ASP A 327 -14.21 -0.05 -18.14
C ASP A 327 -13.61 1.34 -17.97
N ASN A 328 -12.29 1.44 -18.18
CA ASN A 328 -11.54 2.67 -17.95
C ASN A 328 -11.81 3.31 -16.58
N PRO A 329 -11.38 2.69 -15.48
CA PRO A 329 -11.56 3.22 -14.14
C PRO A 329 -10.93 4.60 -14.03
N ARG A 330 -11.58 5.51 -13.31
CA ARG A 330 -11.02 6.84 -13.01
C ARG A 330 -10.08 6.80 -11.83
N GLY A 331 -10.14 5.73 -11.03
CA GLY A 331 -9.18 5.46 -9.99
C GLY A 331 -9.68 4.52 -8.90
N PHE A 332 -8.74 4.07 -8.08
CA PHE A 332 -9.01 3.25 -6.90
C PHE A 332 -7.93 3.48 -5.84
N GLY A 333 -8.24 3.17 -4.59
CA GLY A 333 -7.25 3.32 -3.52
C GLY A 333 -7.67 2.68 -2.21
N LEU A 334 -6.68 2.39 -1.37
CA LEU A 334 -6.86 2.02 0.02
C LEU A 334 -6.75 3.26 0.89
N MET A 335 -7.81 3.54 1.65
CA MET A 335 -7.99 4.79 2.36
C MET A 335 -8.13 4.55 3.85
N GLN A 336 -7.55 5.46 4.65
CA GLN A 336 -7.73 5.52 6.10
C GLN A 336 -8.65 6.70 6.42
N ARG A 337 -9.92 6.43 6.68
CA ARG A 337 -10.93 7.50 6.92
C ARG A 337 -11.07 7.90 8.36
N ASP A 338 -10.82 6.98 9.29
CA ASP A 338 -10.74 7.31 10.69
C ASP A 338 -9.43 8.03 11.01
N ARG A 339 -9.56 9.34 11.32
CA ARG A 339 -8.43 10.25 11.52
C ARG A 339 -8.36 10.82 12.92
N GLN A 340 -9.08 10.20 13.85
CA GLN A 340 -9.08 10.64 15.24
C GLN A 340 -8.29 9.66 16.10
N PHE A 341 -7.45 10.18 16.97
CA PHE A 341 -6.71 9.36 17.94
C PHE A 341 -7.64 8.43 18.74
N ALA A 342 -8.83 8.93 19.12
CA ALA A 342 -9.81 8.16 19.88
C ALA A 342 -10.37 6.91 19.15
N SER A 343 -10.20 6.79 17.82
CA SER A 343 -10.57 5.59 17.10
C SER A 343 -9.56 4.45 17.31
N TYR A 344 -8.32 4.78 17.67
CA TYR A 344 -7.24 3.78 17.83
C TYR A 344 -6.67 3.73 19.24
N GLU A 345 -6.57 4.89 19.92
CA GLU A 345 -5.93 5.05 21.22
C GLU A 345 -4.48 4.55 21.28
N ASP A 346 -3.80 4.49 20.13
CA ASP A 346 -2.44 4.00 19.98
C ASP A 346 -1.44 5.14 19.89
N ASP A 347 -0.69 5.37 20.97
CA ASP A 347 0.35 6.40 21.07
C ASP A 347 1.75 5.89 20.67
N GLY A 348 1.87 4.64 20.20
CA GLY A 348 3.09 4.04 19.69
C GLY A 348 3.25 4.09 18.18
N VAL A 349 2.21 3.72 17.43
CA VAL A 349 2.27 3.56 15.96
C VAL A 349 1.34 4.48 15.18
N PHE A 350 0.48 5.27 15.84
CA PHE A 350 -0.29 6.39 15.28
C PHE A 350 -1.06 6.06 14.00
N TYR A 351 -1.96 5.07 14.05
CA TYR A 351 -2.77 4.63 12.91
C TYR A 351 -3.54 5.76 12.22
N GLU A 352 -4.02 6.77 12.99
CA GLU A 352 -4.74 7.93 12.48
C GLU A 352 -3.91 8.81 11.53
N ARG A 353 -2.57 8.65 11.52
CA ARG A 353 -1.63 9.41 10.68
C ARG A 353 -1.16 8.65 9.45
N ARG A 354 -1.53 7.38 9.30
CA ARG A 354 -1.12 6.58 8.13
C ARG A 354 -1.74 7.14 6.86
N PRO A 355 -0.98 7.25 5.74
CA PRO A 355 -1.48 7.89 4.54
C PRO A 355 -2.56 7.08 3.83
N ASP A 356 -3.42 7.77 3.10
CA ASP A 356 -4.20 7.18 2.02
C ASP A 356 -3.32 6.94 0.81
N LEU A 357 -3.62 5.92 0.01
CA LEU A 357 -2.97 5.72 -1.27
C LEU A 357 -4.01 5.53 -2.37
N TRP A 358 -4.01 6.49 -3.31
CA TRP A 358 -4.90 6.50 -4.46
C TRP A 358 -4.11 6.30 -5.76
N ILE A 359 -4.65 5.47 -6.65
CA ILE A 359 -4.17 5.24 -8.02
C ILE A 359 -5.07 5.98 -8.97
N GLU A 360 -4.50 6.86 -9.77
CA GLU A 360 -5.13 7.57 -10.87
C GLU A 360 -4.56 7.03 -12.19
N PRO A 361 -5.33 6.26 -12.98
CA PRO A 361 -4.93 5.81 -14.30
C PRO A 361 -4.57 6.97 -15.23
N VAL A 362 -3.56 6.79 -16.06
CA VAL A 362 -3.19 7.72 -17.13
C VAL A 362 -3.34 6.99 -18.47
N GLY A 363 -4.12 7.57 -19.36
CA GLY A 363 -4.47 6.91 -20.63
C GLY A 363 -5.63 5.92 -20.49
N ASP A 364 -5.74 5.03 -21.44
CA ASP A 364 -6.81 4.05 -21.56
C ASP A 364 -6.35 2.71 -20.93
N TRP A 365 -7.02 2.28 -19.85
CA TRP A 365 -6.74 1.00 -19.18
C TRP A 365 -7.68 -0.12 -19.67
N GLY A 366 -8.69 0.23 -20.48
CA GLY A 366 -9.64 -0.72 -21.05
C GLY A 366 -10.56 -1.38 -20.05
N THR A 367 -11.12 -2.53 -20.48
CA THR A 367 -12.01 -3.34 -19.64
C THR A 367 -11.22 -4.27 -18.73
N GLY A 368 -11.58 -4.31 -17.46
CA GLY A 368 -10.93 -5.14 -16.46
C GLY A 368 -11.68 -5.09 -15.13
N MET A 369 -10.94 -5.21 -14.04
CA MET A 369 -11.51 -5.15 -12.70
C MET A 369 -10.48 -4.71 -11.65
N VAL A 370 -10.94 -3.99 -10.65
CA VAL A 370 -10.20 -3.87 -9.40
C VAL A 370 -10.48 -5.12 -8.56
N GLN A 371 -9.45 -5.82 -8.13
CA GLN A 371 -9.58 -6.92 -7.18
C GLN A 371 -9.12 -6.49 -5.79
N LEU A 372 -9.94 -6.82 -4.79
CA LEU A 372 -9.62 -6.71 -3.37
C LEU A 372 -9.46 -8.11 -2.81
N VAL A 373 -8.29 -8.40 -2.29
CA VAL A 373 -7.95 -9.66 -1.61
C VAL A 373 -7.85 -9.39 -0.12
N GLU A 374 -8.65 -10.12 0.66
CA GLU A 374 -8.66 -10.08 2.12
C GLU A 374 -8.26 -11.45 2.65
N ILE A 375 -7.15 -11.51 3.39
CA ILE A 375 -6.57 -12.73 3.95
C ILE A 375 -6.83 -12.72 5.46
N PRO A 376 -7.32 -13.81 6.04
CA PRO A 376 -7.53 -13.87 7.48
C PRO A 376 -6.23 -13.64 8.26
N THR A 377 -6.31 -12.84 9.32
CA THR A 377 -5.23 -12.61 10.26
C THR A 377 -5.74 -12.57 11.70
N ASP A 378 -4.89 -12.96 12.63
CA ASP A 378 -5.09 -12.89 14.07
C ASP A 378 -4.12 -11.92 14.76
N ASP A 379 -3.38 -11.13 13.96
CA ASP A 379 -2.37 -10.20 14.45
C ASP A 379 -2.18 -9.02 13.48
N GLU A 380 -1.76 -7.88 14.00
CA GLU A 380 -1.46 -6.65 13.26
C GLU A 380 -0.13 -6.69 12.48
N ILE A 381 0.74 -7.67 12.76
CA ILE A 381 2.06 -7.77 12.12
C ILE A 381 2.01 -8.25 10.66
N PHE A 382 0.83 -8.64 10.17
CA PHE A 382 0.67 -9.20 8.82
C PHE A 382 -0.11 -8.26 7.92
N ASP A 383 0.51 -7.77 6.85
CA ASP A 383 -0.21 -7.15 5.75
C ASP A 383 -1.13 -8.19 5.09
N ASN A 384 -2.42 -8.09 5.32
CA ASN A 384 -3.41 -9.09 4.92
C ASN A 384 -4.37 -8.61 3.82
N ILE A 385 -4.21 -7.38 3.35
CA ILE A 385 -5.03 -6.74 2.34
C ILE A 385 -4.21 -6.48 1.08
N VAL A 386 -4.74 -6.83 -0.10
CA VAL A 386 -4.15 -6.44 -1.39
C VAL A 386 -5.23 -5.94 -2.34
N ALA A 387 -5.01 -4.79 -2.97
CA ALA A 387 -5.87 -4.28 -4.03
C ALA A 387 -5.05 -4.00 -5.29
N TYR A 388 -5.57 -4.30 -6.47
CA TYR A 388 -4.90 -4.08 -7.75
C TYR A 388 -5.89 -4.08 -8.91
N TRP A 389 -5.50 -3.47 -10.03
CA TRP A 389 -6.19 -3.61 -11.31
C TRP A 389 -5.72 -4.86 -12.05
N THR A 390 -6.64 -5.59 -12.70
CA THR A 390 -6.32 -6.75 -13.54
C THR A 390 -7.34 -6.93 -14.65
N THR A 391 -6.97 -7.62 -15.71
CA THR A 391 -7.89 -8.14 -16.72
C THR A 391 -8.30 -9.57 -16.36
N ASP A 392 -9.34 -10.08 -16.98
CA ASP A 392 -9.80 -11.46 -16.79
C ASP A 392 -9.07 -12.48 -17.69
N GLN A 393 -8.21 -11.99 -18.59
CA GLN A 393 -7.50 -12.81 -19.56
C GLN A 393 -6.09 -13.14 -19.08
N GLU A 394 -5.68 -14.39 -19.33
CA GLU A 394 -4.28 -14.79 -19.21
C GLU A 394 -3.45 -14.05 -20.26
N ILE A 395 -2.31 -13.52 -19.85
CA ILE A 395 -1.35 -12.87 -20.73
C ILE A 395 -0.37 -13.92 -21.24
N PRO A 396 -0.30 -14.19 -22.56
CA PRO A 396 0.63 -15.17 -23.12
C PRO A 396 2.10 -14.82 -22.87
N ALA A 397 2.99 -15.81 -23.03
CA ALA A 397 4.42 -15.54 -23.06
C ALA A 397 4.81 -14.73 -24.28
N GLY A 398 5.78 -13.81 -24.12
CA GLY A 398 6.30 -12.96 -25.20
C GLY A 398 5.52 -11.67 -25.43
N GLU A 399 4.52 -11.38 -24.60
CA GLU A 399 3.73 -10.14 -24.69
C GLU A 399 4.41 -8.99 -23.96
N GLU A 400 4.16 -7.78 -24.47
CA GLU A 400 4.51 -6.51 -23.86
C GLU A 400 3.26 -5.86 -23.29
N VAL A 401 3.32 -5.42 -22.04
CA VAL A 401 2.23 -4.76 -21.32
C VAL A 401 2.74 -3.44 -20.76
N GLN A 402 2.03 -2.35 -21.05
CA GLN A 402 2.38 -1.02 -20.55
C GLN A 402 1.21 -0.39 -19.83
N TYR A 403 1.52 0.22 -18.67
CA TYR A 403 0.57 1.04 -17.91
C TYR A 403 1.26 2.29 -17.37
N ASP A 404 0.55 3.39 -17.46
CA ASP A 404 0.93 4.66 -16.86
C ASP A 404 -0.12 5.06 -15.82
N TYR A 405 0.31 5.58 -14.66
CA TYR A 405 -0.58 6.02 -13.59
C TYR A 405 0.11 7.01 -12.66
N ARG A 406 -0.72 7.73 -11.88
CA ARG A 406 -0.24 8.51 -10.73
C ARG A 406 -0.61 7.83 -9.44
N MET A 407 0.28 7.90 -8.49
CA MET A 407 0.07 7.50 -7.11
C MET A 407 0.03 8.73 -6.23
N HIS A 408 -1.01 8.86 -5.43
CA HIS A 408 -1.17 9.97 -4.48
C HIS A 408 -1.14 9.42 -3.07
N TRP A 409 -0.04 9.67 -2.37
CA TRP A 409 0.08 9.39 -0.94
C TRP A 409 -0.37 10.62 -0.18
N MET A 410 -1.55 10.54 0.48
CA MET A 410 -2.27 11.72 0.97
C MET A 410 -2.53 11.68 2.46
N LYS A 411 -2.71 12.86 3.02
CA LYS A 411 -3.18 13.02 4.40
C LYS A 411 -4.65 12.60 4.57
N ALA A 412 -5.49 13.01 3.65
CA ALA A 412 -6.88 12.65 3.53
C ALA A 412 -7.37 13.09 2.15
N GLY A 413 -8.19 12.29 1.51
CA GLY A 413 -8.70 12.67 0.21
C GLY A 413 -9.97 11.93 -0.17
N MET A 414 -10.81 12.63 -0.93
CA MET A 414 -11.89 12.02 -1.68
C MET A 414 -11.74 12.47 -3.13
N PHE A 415 -11.42 11.54 -3.99
CA PHE A 415 -11.42 11.80 -5.42
C PHE A 415 -12.83 11.77 -5.97
N GLY A 416 -13.09 12.58 -7.01
CA GLY A 416 -14.36 12.62 -7.69
C GLY A 416 -15.16 13.91 -7.42
N PRO A 417 -16.44 13.95 -7.83
CA PRO A 417 -17.25 15.16 -7.73
C PRO A 417 -17.44 15.62 -6.29
N ALA A 418 -17.11 16.87 -6.01
CA ALA A 418 -17.26 17.47 -4.68
C ALA A 418 -18.71 17.48 -4.14
N ALA A 419 -19.71 17.30 -5.02
CA ALA A 419 -21.12 17.22 -4.65
C ALA A 419 -21.54 15.89 -4.00
N VAL A 420 -20.70 14.85 -4.08
CA VAL A 420 -21.00 13.52 -3.55
C VAL A 420 -20.37 13.38 -2.16
N ALA A 421 -21.20 13.06 -1.17
CA ALA A 421 -20.75 12.81 0.19
C ALA A 421 -20.01 11.47 0.32
N GLY A 422 -18.98 11.41 1.15
CA GLY A 422 -18.25 10.18 1.43
C GLY A 422 -18.84 9.42 2.61
N VAL A 423 -18.64 8.10 2.62
CA VAL A 423 -18.83 7.27 3.82
C VAL A 423 -17.72 7.59 4.81
N VAL A 424 -18.08 7.87 6.06
CA VAL A 424 -17.12 8.19 7.12
C VAL A 424 -17.18 7.24 8.31
N ALA A 425 -18.17 6.35 8.35
CA ALA A 425 -18.22 5.26 9.33
C ALA A 425 -19.22 4.18 8.88
N SER A 426 -18.94 2.94 9.22
CA SER A 426 -19.81 1.79 8.98
C SER A 426 -19.89 0.96 10.26
N ARG A 427 -21.08 0.82 10.84
CA ARG A 427 -21.25 0.10 12.10
C ARG A 427 -22.19 -1.06 11.92
N LEU A 428 -21.86 -2.17 12.55
CA LEU A 428 -22.66 -3.38 12.60
C LEU A 428 -23.13 -3.63 14.04
N GLY A 429 -24.37 -4.08 14.17
CA GLY A 429 -24.96 -4.48 15.43
C GLY A 429 -26.16 -5.41 15.23
N ARG A 430 -26.82 -5.77 16.32
CA ARG A 430 -28.02 -6.63 16.27
C ARG A 430 -29.24 -5.83 15.82
N ALA A 431 -30.04 -6.43 14.93
CA ALA A 431 -31.31 -5.86 14.48
C ALA A 431 -32.32 -5.60 15.63
N GLY A 432 -33.39 -4.87 15.32
CA GLY A 432 -34.50 -4.60 16.21
C GLY A 432 -34.56 -3.17 16.72
N MET A 433 -35.57 -2.87 17.52
CA MET A 433 -35.86 -1.53 18.04
C MET A 433 -35.73 -1.49 19.57
N PRO A 434 -35.28 -0.38 20.15
CA PRO A 434 -35.27 -0.20 21.61
C PRO A 434 -36.67 -0.44 22.22
N GLY A 435 -36.71 -1.12 23.35
CA GLY A 435 -37.96 -1.42 24.07
C GLY A 435 -38.75 -2.62 23.54
N LYS A 436 -38.28 -3.29 22.47
CA LYS A 436 -38.84 -4.55 21.98
C LYS A 436 -37.84 -5.70 22.13
N ALA A 437 -38.33 -6.93 22.21
CA ALA A 437 -37.48 -8.12 22.15
C ALA A 437 -36.69 -8.09 20.83
N ARG A 438 -35.36 -8.25 20.93
CA ARG A 438 -34.51 -8.28 19.73
C ARG A 438 -34.68 -9.60 19.00
N PRO A 439 -34.78 -9.60 17.66
CA PRO A 439 -34.72 -10.80 16.87
C PRO A 439 -33.46 -11.61 17.19
N LYS A 440 -33.54 -12.93 17.14
CA LYS A 440 -32.37 -13.81 17.33
C LYS A 440 -31.40 -13.69 16.15
N GLU A 441 -31.98 -13.63 14.96
CA GLU A 441 -31.29 -13.51 13.68
C GLU A 441 -31.61 -12.12 13.11
N GLY A 442 -30.63 -11.47 12.61
CA GLY A 442 -30.80 -10.14 12.02
C GLY A 442 -29.71 -9.16 12.45
N LEU A 443 -29.24 -8.44 11.48
CA LEU A 443 -28.14 -7.50 11.56
C LEU A 443 -28.67 -6.08 11.36
N LYS A 444 -28.08 -5.13 12.03
CA LYS A 444 -28.35 -3.69 11.84
C LYS A 444 -27.09 -3.00 11.34
N TYR A 445 -27.21 -2.36 10.20
CA TYR A 445 -26.16 -1.51 9.65
C TYR A 445 -26.50 -0.06 9.91
N ALA A 446 -25.51 0.72 10.32
CA ALA A 446 -25.57 2.17 10.47
C ALA A 446 -24.38 2.79 9.75
N ILE A 447 -24.66 3.47 8.63
CA ILE A 447 -23.64 4.03 7.73
C ILE A 447 -23.74 5.55 7.81
N ASP A 448 -22.64 6.21 8.16
CA ASP A 448 -22.56 7.67 8.24
C ASP A 448 -21.91 8.23 6.98
N PHE A 449 -22.53 9.26 6.42
CA PHE A 449 -22.05 10.01 5.27
C PHE A 449 -21.80 11.47 5.64
N GLU A 450 -20.74 12.07 5.11
CA GLU A 450 -20.38 13.45 5.37
C GLU A 450 -19.94 14.18 4.10
N GLY A 451 -20.24 15.47 4.03
CA GLY A 451 -19.83 16.34 2.92
C GLY A 451 -20.82 16.40 1.76
N GLY A 452 -20.33 16.82 0.61
CA GLY A 452 -21.12 16.95 -0.60
C GLY A 452 -22.32 17.87 -0.48
N ASP A 453 -23.33 17.61 -1.28
CA ASP A 453 -24.60 18.35 -1.25
C ASP A 453 -25.51 17.96 -0.06
N LEU A 454 -25.18 16.92 0.71
CA LEU A 454 -25.99 16.45 1.84
C LEU A 454 -26.22 17.53 2.88
N ALA A 455 -25.26 18.41 3.12
CA ALA A 455 -25.38 19.50 4.10
C ALA A 455 -26.54 20.46 3.81
N ARG A 456 -27.04 20.50 2.56
CA ARG A 456 -28.14 21.39 2.13
C ARG A 456 -29.52 20.86 2.53
N TYR A 457 -29.65 19.59 2.91
CA TYR A 457 -30.92 18.95 3.22
C TYR A 457 -31.14 18.83 4.71
N GLN A 458 -32.43 18.82 5.11
CA GLN A 458 -32.86 18.56 6.47
C GLN A 458 -33.68 17.26 6.54
N THR A 459 -33.64 16.55 7.65
CA THR A 459 -34.44 15.33 7.84
C THR A 459 -35.94 15.60 7.68
N ALA A 460 -36.41 16.74 8.17
CA ALA A 460 -37.83 17.16 8.09
C ALA A 460 -38.33 17.35 6.65
N ASP A 461 -37.45 17.62 5.69
CA ASP A 461 -37.85 17.84 4.29
C ASP A 461 -38.33 16.53 3.64
N GLY A 462 -37.93 15.40 4.18
CA GLY A 462 -38.29 14.07 3.65
C GLY A 462 -37.80 13.79 2.23
N VAL A 463 -36.84 14.57 1.73
CA VAL A 463 -36.32 14.52 0.35
C VAL A 463 -35.25 13.46 0.21
N VAL A 464 -34.33 13.37 1.19
CA VAL A 464 -33.24 12.37 1.17
C VAL A 464 -33.78 11.01 1.51
N LYS A 465 -33.60 10.07 0.59
CA LYS A 465 -34.11 8.70 0.71
C LYS A 465 -33.00 7.68 0.65
N PRO A 466 -33.07 6.58 1.44
CA PRO A 466 -32.20 5.43 1.30
C PRO A 466 -32.54 4.62 0.04
N HIS A 467 -31.52 4.22 -0.68
CA HIS A 467 -31.59 3.22 -1.74
C HIS A 467 -30.74 2.02 -1.31
N ILE A 468 -31.40 0.89 -1.08
CA ILE A 468 -30.77 -0.32 -0.55
C ILE A 468 -31.12 -1.48 -1.46
N THR A 469 -30.12 -2.21 -1.88
CA THR A 469 -30.24 -3.47 -2.61
C THR A 469 -29.50 -4.54 -1.85
N VAL A 470 -30.16 -5.67 -1.63
CA VAL A 470 -29.57 -6.84 -0.96
C VAL A 470 -29.78 -8.10 -1.80
N ARG A 471 -28.90 -9.06 -1.63
CA ARG A 471 -29.03 -10.41 -2.16
C ARG A 471 -28.89 -11.40 -1.01
N ASN A 472 -29.69 -12.47 -1.04
CA ASN A 472 -29.77 -13.51 0.00
C ASN A 472 -30.21 -12.96 1.38
N ALA A 473 -31.03 -11.90 1.39
CA ALA A 473 -31.59 -11.33 2.60
C ALA A 473 -32.81 -10.47 2.32
N VAL A 474 -33.53 -10.12 3.38
CA VAL A 474 -34.62 -9.14 3.38
C VAL A 474 -34.25 -7.93 4.20
N VAL A 475 -34.57 -6.73 3.70
CA VAL A 475 -34.38 -5.46 4.40
C VAL A 475 -35.63 -5.04 5.13
N ASP A 476 -35.47 -4.58 6.36
CA ASP A 476 -36.52 -3.96 7.18
C ASP A 476 -35.99 -2.70 7.90
N ASN A 477 -36.92 -1.89 8.44
CA ASN A 477 -36.61 -0.69 9.24
C ASN A 477 -35.59 0.28 8.60
N SER A 478 -35.66 0.50 7.29
CA SER A 478 -34.73 1.42 6.62
C SER A 478 -35.14 2.88 6.76
N TYR A 479 -34.19 3.73 7.15
CA TYR A 479 -34.40 5.18 7.23
C TYR A 479 -33.07 5.95 7.12
N ALA A 480 -33.18 7.25 6.78
CA ALA A 480 -32.06 8.18 6.79
C ALA A 480 -32.39 9.41 7.62
N LEU A 481 -31.44 9.90 8.41
CA LEU A 481 -31.58 11.09 9.24
C LEU A 481 -30.25 11.81 9.45
N ARG A 482 -30.29 13.09 9.77
CA ARG A 482 -29.10 13.82 10.23
C ARG A 482 -28.69 13.37 11.63
N VAL A 483 -27.41 13.21 11.84
CA VAL A 483 -26.83 12.88 13.14
C VAL A 483 -26.79 14.15 13.99
N VAL A 484 -27.38 14.10 15.17
CA VAL A 484 -27.48 15.24 16.08
C VAL A 484 -26.09 15.80 16.43
N GLY A 485 -25.96 17.14 16.28
CA GLY A 485 -24.70 17.84 16.60
C GLY A 485 -23.59 17.71 15.55
N THR A 486 -23.90 17.18 14.36
CA THR A 486 -22.94 17.03 13.26
C THR A 486 -23.55 17.42 11.92
N ASP A 487 -22.72 17.50 10.87
CA ASP A 487 -23.16 17.62 9.47
C ASP A 487 -23.33 16.25 8.77
N ARG A 488 -23.28 15.17 9.52
CA ARG A 488 -23.41 13.80 9.01
C ARG A 488 -24.86 13.41 8.78
N TRP A 489 -25.06 12.56 7.78
CA TRP A 489 -26.29 11.82 7.58
C TRP A 489 -26.05 10.34 7.87
N ARG A 490 -26.98 9.72 8.58
CA ARG A 490 -26.95 8.30 8.91
C ARG A 490 -28.03 7.55 8.16
N LEU A 491 -27.64 6.55 7.41
CA LEU A 491 -28.50 5.51 6.86
C LEU A 491 -28.51 4.33 7.84
N VAL A 492 -29.70 3.90 8.25
CA VAL A 492 -29.89 2.73 9.11
C VAL A 492 -30.83 1.75 8.43
N PHE A 493 -30.51 0.46 8.48
CA PHE A 493 -31.40 -0.61 8.02
C PHE A 493 -31.12 -1.91 8.75
N ASP A 494 -32.16 -2.72 8.90
CA ASP A 494 -32.08 -4.09 9.42
C ASP A 494 -32.04 -5.07 8.25
N VAL A 495 -31.18 -6.09 8.34
CA VAL A 495 -31.00 -7.16 7.34
C VAL A 495 -31.25 -8.50 7.99
N TYR A 496 -32.11 -9.30 7.38
CA TYR A 496 -32.44 -10.66 7.80
C TYR A 496 -32.00 -11.61 6.69
N PRO A 497 -30.92 -12.41 6.88
CA PRO A 497 -30.54 -13.44 5.92
C PRO A 497 -31.71 -14.41 5.64
N ASP A 498 -31.93 -14.77 4.38
CA ASP A 498 -33.05 -15.64 3.96
C ASP A 498 -32.60 -16.97 3.36
N GLY A 499 -31.28 -17.26 3.45
CA GLY A 499 -30.72 -18.48 2.88
C GLY A 499 -29.30 -18.76 3.39
N VAL A 500 -28.71 -19.80 2.80
CA VAL A 500 -27.31 -20.18 3.05
C VAL A 500 -26.41 -19.45 2.04
N GLY A 501 -25.48 -18.68 2.52
CA GLY A 501 -24.50 -18.01 1.68
C GLY A 501 -24.27 -16.54 2.08
N PRO A 502 -23.37 -15.85 1.37
CA PRO A 502 -23.05 -14.47 1.68
C PRO A 502 -24.24 -13.54 1.37
N VAL A 503 -24.43 -12.54 2.21
CA VAL A 503 -25.38 -11.44 1.99
C VAL A 503 -24.63 -10.29 1.33
N ASP A 504 -24.92 -10.04 0.05
CA ASP A 504 -24.38 -8.88 -0.66
C ASP A 504 -25.30 -7.68 -0.45
N MET A 505 -24.71 -6.55 -0.13
CA MET A 505 -25.42 -5.31 0.17
C MET A 505 -24.83 -4.14 -0.61
N ARG A 506 -25.73 -3.27 -1.08
CA ARG A 506 -25.39 -2.00 -1.72
C ARG A 506 -26.35 -0.94 -1.20
N ALA A 507 -25.81 0.21 -0.74
CA ALA A 507 -26.62 1.26 -0.15
C ALA A 507 -26.06 2.66 -0.42
N PHE A 508 -26.93 3.62 -0.70
CA PHE A 508 -26.60 5.04 -0.86
C PHE A 508 -27.80 5.93 -0.53
N LEU A 509 -27.57 7.23 -0.39
CA LEU A 509 -28.61 8.22 -0.23
C LEU A 509 -28.80 9.02 -1.52
N ALA A 510 -30.06 9.31 -1.86
CA ALA A 510 -30.41 10.11 -3.04
C ALA A 510 -31.56 11.09 -2.76
N ALA A 511 -31.66 12.13 -3.59
CA ALA A 511 -32.79 13.03 -3.70
C ALA A 511 -33.43 12.87 -5.08
N GLY A 512 -34.58 12.20 -5.14
CA GLY A 512 -35.11 11.72 -6.42
C GLY A 512 -34.10 10.77 -7.11
N ASP A 513 -33.82 11.04 -8.38
CA ASP A 513 -32.86 10.25 -9.18
C ASP A 513 -31.39 10.68 -8.99
N LYS A 514 -31.13 11.74 -8.20
CA LYS A 514 -29.77 12.26 -7.99
C LYS A 514 -29.11 11.56 -6.81
N PRO A 515 -28.06 10.72 -7.00
CA PRO A 515 -27.25 10.23 -5.92
C PRO A 515 -26.57 11.40 -5.17
N LEU A 516 -26.60 11.37 -3.85
CA LEU A 516 -25.97 12.37 -2.99
C LEU A 516 -24.73 11.86 -2.28
N THR A 517 -24.55 10.53 -2.26
CA THR A 517 -23.45 9.89 -1.54
C THR A 517 -22.68 8.89 -2.42
N GLU A 518 -21.52 8.50 -1.96
CA GLU A 518 -20.90 7.24 -2.40
C GLU A 518 -21.86 6.07 -2.23
N THR A 519 -21.68 5.06 -3.05
CA THR A 519 -22.32 3.76 -2.87
C THR A 519 -21.49 2.94 -1.90
N TRP A 520 -22.04 2.67 -0.73
CA TRP A 520 -21.49 1.70 0.21
C TRP A 520 -21.81 0.28 -0.28
N ILE A 521 -20.79 -0.58 -0.34
CA ILE A 521 -20.93 -2.00 -0.71
C ILE A 521 -20.29 -2.84 0.38
N PHE A 522 -20.99 -3.88 0.84
CA PHE A 522 -20.47 -4.83 1.80
C PHE A 522 -21.00 -6.23 1.55
N GLN A 523 -20.20 -7.24 1.84
CA GLN A 523 -20.61 -8.63 1.84
C GLN A 523 -20.49 -9.18 3.27
N HIS A 524 -21.61 -9.49 3.88
CA HIS A 524 -21.64 -10.19 5.16
C HIS A 524 -21.66 -11.70 4.95
N ARG A 525 -20.84 -12.40 5.70
CA ARG A 525 -20.89 -13.86 5.84
C ARG A 525 -21.04 -14.20 7.32
N GLU A 526 -21.90 -15.15 7.60
CA GLU A 526 -21.88 -15.80 8.91
C GLU A 526 -20.51 -16.47 9.07
N ARG A 527 -19.86 -16.20 10.20
CA ARG A 527 -18.57 -16.84 10.50
C ARG A 527 -18.85 -18.23 11.01
N ASP A 528 -18.09 -19.19 10.53
CA ASP A 528 -18.01 -20.48 11.19
C ASP A 528 -17.37 -20.26 12.56
N LEU A 529 -18.21 -20.18 13.59
CA LEU A 529 -17.76 -20.27 14.98
C LEU A 529 -17.27 -21.69 15.19
N GLY A 530 -15.97 -21.94 14.85
CA GLY A 530 -15.31 -23.22 15.06
C GLY A 530 -15.17 -23.59 16.53
#